data_c75640ecd4d6b7e31d39e1644c50f5a3
#
_entry.id   c75640ecd4d6b7e31d39e1644c50f5a3
#
_cell.length_a   1.000
_cell.length_b   1.000
_cell.length_c   1.000
_cell.angle_alpha   90.00
_cell.angle_beta   90.00
_cell.angle_gamma   90.00
#
_symmetry.space_group_name_H-M   'P 1'
#
loop_
_entity.id
_entity.type
_entity.pdbx_description
1 polymer ?
#
loop_
_entity_poly.entity_id
_entity_poly.type
_entity_poly.pdbx_seq_one_letter_code
_entity_poly.pdbx_strand_id
1 'polypeptide(L)'
;KNCGGGGKKPGDGGKSRGGKKPRRQKATALGAESRPGGGGGGGAPPPLPAMTAQSQHRFDTAIGELEVTATAHGLSRLVFVKTDPSPPPLSTSHARRSGDIISCAIAQITEYLSGSRTSFDVALDLSATTDFQRTVLTGLQTVPYGQTVSYRQLASIIGRPNASRAVGHACATNPLPILIPCHRVLRSNGQLGGYLGGPRLKRFLLNLESVTSAPLPA
;
A
#
# COMPACT_ATOMS: atom_id res chain seq x y z
N LYS A 1 -37.75 35.94 -37.16
CA LYS A 1 -39.15 35.62 -36.79
C LYS A 1 -39.08 34.72 -35.57
N ASN A 2 -39.19 35.33 -34.40
CA ASN A 2 -40.34 35.37 -33.50
C ASN A 2 -40.65 34.03 -32.87
N CYS A 3 -40.79 33.85 -31.66
CA CYS A 3 -41.20 34.45 -30.38
C CYS A 3 -41.31 33.23 -29.44
N GLY A 4 -41.08 33.19 -28.20
CA GLY A 4 -41.43 34.06 -27.13
C GLY A 4 -42.18 33.25 -26.07
N GLY A 5 -41.95 33.58 -24.80
CA GLY A 5 -42.75 33.22 -23.64
C GLY A 5 -42.09 32.17 -22.73
N GLY A 6 -41.72 32.41 -21.51
CA GLY A 6 -42.21 33.36 -20.52
C GLY A 6 -43.09 32.66 -19.49
N GLY A 7 -42.62 32.52 -18.26
CA GLY A 7 -43.49 32.09 -17.17
C GLY A 7 -42.69 31.48 -16.02
N LYS A 8 -42.26 32.27 -15.10
CA LYS A 8 -42.75 32.60 -13.74
C LYS A 8 -42.43 31.54 -12.67
N LYS A 9 -41.58 31.95 -11.74
CA LYS A 9 -41.59 31.48 -10.33
C LYS A 9 -42.87 31.99 -9.64
N PRO A 10 -43.38 31.35 -8.62
CA PRO A 10 -43.10 31.70 -7.24
C PRO A 10 -42.89 30.43 -6.41
N GLY A 11 -42.34 30.40 -5.24
CA GLY A 11 -42.26 31.29 -4.11
C GLY A 11 -42.52 30.47 -2.87
N ASP A 12 -41.62 30.64 -1.96
CA ASP A 12 -41.85 30.80 -0.52
C ASP A 12 -42.26 29.65 0.38
N GLY A 13 -41.53 29.56 1.49
CA GLY A 13 -42.10 29.36 2.82
C GLY A 13 -41.92 27.99 3.50
N GLY A 14 -41.07 27.92 4.50
CA GLY A 14 -41.17 26.85 5.46
C GLY A 14 -40.01 26.74 6.46
N LYS A 15 -39.88 27.68 7.37
CA LYS A 15 -39.16 27.54 8.65
C LYS A 15 -39.94 26.65 9.59
N SER A 16 -39.31 25.64 10.21
CA SER A 16 -39.61 25.25 11.61
C SER A 16 -38.54 24.26 12.12
N ARG A 17 -37.80 24.68 13.10
CA ARG A 17 -37.82 24.28 14.53
C ARG A 17 -37.37 22.82 14.73
N GLY A 18 -36.13 22.56 15.21
CA GLY A 18 -35.94 22.62 16.68
C GLY A 18 -36.31 21.29 17.30
N GLY A 19 -35.46 20.27 17.28
CA GLY A 19 -35.61 19.01 18.01
C GLY A 19 -34.43 18.79 18.96
N LYS A 20 -34.71 18.97 20.25
CA LYS A 20 -33.82 18.80 21.40
C LYS A 20 -33.32 17.37 21.53
N LYS A 21 -32.02 17.17 21.84
CA LYS A 21 -31.45 15.94 22.35
C LYS A 21 -32.04 15.54 23.69
N PRO A 22 -32.38 14.28 23.95
CA PRO A 22 -32.68 13.82 25.27
C PRO A 22 -31.41 13.55 26.09
N ARG A 23 -31.47 14.02 27.31
CA ARG A 23 -30.49 13.97 28.40
C ARG A 23 -30.41 12.55 28.96
N ARG A 24 -29.20 12.03 29.05
CA ARG A 24 -28.89 10.74 29.67
C ARG A 24 -29.09 10.85 31.20
N GLN A 25 -30.05 10.12 31.76
CA GLN A 25 -30.23 9.95 33.21
C GLN A 25 -29.27 8.87 33.71
N LYS A 26 -28.58 9.21 34.81
CA LYS A 26 -27.85 8.28 35.67
C LYS A 26 -28.90 7.47 36.49
N ALA A 27 -28.73 6.16 36.51
CA ALA A 27 -29.34 5.33 37.52
C ALA A 27 -28.24 4.67 38.36
N THR A 28 -28.24 5.02 39.60
CA THR A 28 -27.50 4.41 40.71
C THR A 28 -28.38 3.34 41.29
N ALA A 29 -27.93 2.12 41.47
CA ALA A 29 -28.44 1.25 42.51
C ALA A 29 -27.45 0.14 42.87
N LEU A 30 -27.15 0.09 44.11
CA LEU A 30 -26.42 -0.92 44.85
C LEU A 30 -27.10 -2.30 44.77
N GLY A 31 -26.28 -3.35 44.83
CA GLY A 31 -26.73 -4.71 45.09
C GLY A 31 -25.49 -5.59 45.28
N ALA A 32 -25.11 -5.75 46.55
CA ALA A 32 -24.10 -6.72 46.96
C ALA A 32 -24.79 -8.08 47.10
N GLU A 33 -24.22 -9.15 46.53
CA GLU A 33 -24.42 -10.51 47.03
C GLU A 33 -23.25 -11.43 46.61
N SER A 34 -22.66 -11.92 47.60
CA SER A 34 -21.99 -13.19 47.96
C SER A 34 -21.41 -14.08 46.86
N ARG A 35 -20.11 -14.34 46.98
CA ARG A 35 -19.37 -15.49 46.46
C ARG A 35 -19.92 -16.82 46.95
N PRO A 36 -19.78 -17.88 46.19
CA PRO A 36 -18.97 -18.99 46.66
C PRO A 36 -17.82 -19.36 45.70
N GLY A 37 -16.77 -19.80 46.30
CA GLY A 37 -15.52 -20.20 45.69
C GLY A 37 -15.57 -21.57 45.03
N GLY A 38 -14.53 -21.86 44.27
CA GLY A 38 -14.15 -23.22 43.90
C GLY A 38 -13.62 -23.34 42.48
N GLY A 39 -12.39 -23.80 42.36
CA GLY A 39 -11.91 -24.41 41.15
C GLY A 39 -10.75 -23.70 40.47
N GLY A 40 -9.53 -23.91 40.99
CA GLY A 40 -8.29 -23.64 40.26
C GLY A 40 -8.20 -24.51 39.03
N GLY A 41 -8.38 -23.92 37.88
CA GLY A 41 -7.95 -24.41 36.59
C GLY A 41 -6.85 -23.51 36.10
N GLY A 42 -5.60 -23.89 36.30
CA GLY A 42 -4.43 -23.23 35.70
C GLY A 42 -4.47 -23.40 34.20
N GLY A 43 -5.31 -22.61 33.54
CA GLY A 43 -5.25 -22.42 32.09
C GLY A 43 -3.94 -21.71 31.78
N ALA A 44 -3.01 -22.39 31.10
CA ALA A 44 -1.84 -21.75 30.56
C ALA A 44 -2.30 -20.49 29.76
N PRO A 45 -1.61 -19.35 29.88
CA PRO A 45 -1.94 -18.18 29.08
C PRO A 45 -1.95 -18.59 27.61
N PRO A 46 -2.88 -18.06 26.79
CA PRO A 46 -2.89 -18.34 25.37
C PRO A 46 -1.48 -18.05 24.82
N PRO A 47 -0.95 -18.90 23.94
CA PRO A 47 0.36 -18.65 23.34
C PRO A 47 0.31 -17.25 22.72
N LEU A 48 1.28 -16.42 23.09
CA LEU A 48 1.48 -15.11 22.47
C LEU A 48 1.44 -15.33 20.96
N PRO A 49 0.76 -14.44 20.19
CA PRO A 49 0.72 -14.59 18.76
C PRO A 49 2.17 -14.73 18.28
N ALA A 50 2.45 -15.85 17.60
CA ALA A 50 3.77 -16.15 17.11
C ALA A 50 4.25 -14.91 16.32
N MET A 51 5.21 -14.18 16.88
CA MET A 51 5.88 -13.10 16.16
C MET A 51 6.42 -13.75 14.89
N THR A 52 5.79 -13.43 13.77
CA THR A 52 6.17 -14.01 12.47
C THR A 52 7.65 -13.69 12.28
N ALA A 53 8.49 -14.69 12.31
CA ALA A 53 9.93 -14.50 12.19
C ALA A 53 10.20 -13.76 10.88
N GLN A 54 10.71 -12.53 10.97
CA GLN A 54 11.03 -11.68 9.84
C GLN A 54 12.54 -11.65 9.68
N SER A 55 13.00 -11.77 8.45
CA SER A 55 14.40 -11.57 8.10
C SER A 55 14.53 -10.25 7.37
N GLN A 56 15.57 -9.49 7.68
CA GLN A 56 15.87 -8.20 7.03
C GLN A 56 17.27 -8.24 6.45
N HIS A 57 17.47 -7.59 5.31
CA HIS A 57 18.76 -7.47 4.67
C HIS A 57 18.88 -6.13 3.95
N ARG A 58 20.06 -5.49 4.06
CA ARG A 58 20.42 -4.27 3.32
C ARG A 58 21.41 -4.61 2.23
N PHE A 59 21.29 -3.94 1.10
CA PHE A 59 22.19 -4.12 -0.04
C PHE A 59 22.27 -2.84 -0.88
N ASP A 60 23.42 -2.63 -1.48
CA ASP A 60 23.67 -1.50 -2.34
C ASP A 60 23.16 -1.75 -3.77
N THR A 61 22.63 -0.69 -4.38
CA THR A 61 22.13 -0.71 -5.75
C THR A 61 22.52 0.58 -6.50
N ALA A 62 22.28 0.59 -7.80
CA ALA A 62 22.47 1.78 -8.65
C ALA A 62 21.61 2.99 -8.22
N ILE A 63 20.56 2.77 -7.42
CA ILE A 63 19.64 3.80 -6.92
C ILE A 63 19.84 4.13 -5.44
N GLY A 64 20.89 3.61 -4.82
CA GLY A 64 21.21 3.72 -3.40
C GLY A 64 20.98 2.43 -2.62
N GLU A 65 21.16 2.49 -1.32
CA GLU A 65 20.96 1.37 -0.42
C GLU A 65 19.47 1.05 -0.27
N LEU A 66 19.13 -0.24 -0.40
CA LEU A 66 17.80 -0.78 -0.18
C LEU A 66 17.79 -1.72 1.03
N GLU A 67 16.68 -1.73 1.74
CA GLU A 67 16.40 -2.69 2.81
C GLU A 67 15.18 -3.52 2.43
N VAL A 68 15.30 -4.83 2.48
CA VAL A 68 14.22 -5.78 2.25
C VAL A 68 13.90 -6.55 3.52
N THR A 69 12.62 -6.81 3.73
CA THR A 69 12.11 -7.65 4.82
C THR A 69 11.28 -8.78 4.24
N ALA A 70 11.54 -10.00 4.69
CA ALA A 70 10.76 -11.18 4.31
C ALA A 70 10.20 -11.91 5.54
N THR A 71 9.03 -12.50 5.37
CA THR A 71 8.42 -13.47 6.26
C THR A 71 8.58 -14.88 5.68
N ALA A 72 8.06 -15.88 6.35
CA ALA A 72 7.99 -17.24 5.80
C ALA A 72 7.08 -17.35 4.57
N HIS A 73 6.22 -16.36 4.31
CA HIS A 73 5.23 -16.36 3.23
C HIS A 73 5.69 -15.58 1.99
N GLY A 74 6.62 -14.63 2.14
CA GLY A 74 7.08 -13.81 1.03
C GLY A 74 7.78 -12.54 1.48
N LEU A 75 8.19 -11.74 0.50
CA LEU A 75 8.73 -10.42 0.74
C LEU A 75 7.59 -9.50 1.21
N SER A 76 7.77 -8.86 2.37
CA SER A 76 6.73 -8.04 3.02
C SER A 76 7.01 -6.54 2.96
N ARG A 77 8.28 -6.15 2.79
CA ARG A 77 8.68 -4.74 2.77
C ARG A 77 9.93 -4.51 1.95
N LEU A 78 9.98 -3.34 1.26
CA LEU A 78 11.15 -2.77 0.64
C LEU A 78 11.21 -1.28 0.97
N VAL A 79 12.36 -0.81 1.44
CA VAL A 79 12.59 0.57 1.87
C VAL A 79 13.81 1.13 1.16
N PHE A 80 13.70 2.37 0.67
CA PHE A 80 14.86 3.17 0.25
C PHE A 80 15.52 3.74 1.50
N VAL A 81 16.72 3.26 1.82
CA VAL A 81 17.48 3.75 2.97
C VAL A 81 17.99 5.15 2.63
N LYS A 82 17.54 6.13 3.40
CA LYS A 82 18.16 7.44 3.37
C LYS A 82 19.48 7.29 4.13
N THR A 83 20.57 7.73 3.55
CA THR A 83 21.91 7.74 4.15
C THR A 83 21.92 8.55 5.44
N ASP A 84 21.49 7.92 6.51
CA ASP A 84 21.70 8.33 7.89
C ASP A 84 22.62 7.24 8.49
N PRO A 85 23.70 7.55 9.21
CA PRO A 85 24.66 6.56 9.69
C PRO A 85 24.13 5.72 10.86
N SER A 86 22.87 5.30 10.77
CA SER A 86 22.32 4.30 11.70
C SER A 86 22.98 2.95 11.43
N PRO A 87 23.46 2.26 12.47
CA PRO A 87 24.07 0.94 12.31
C PRO A 87 23.07 0.02 11.60
N PRO A 88 23.55 -0.86 10.70
CA PRO A 88 22.69 -1.83 10.03
C PRO A 88 21.94 -2.64 11.10
N PRO A 89 20.65 -2.93 10.89
CA PRO A 89 19.90 -3.78 11.79
C PRO A 89 20.64 -5.11 11.91
N LEU A 90 20.81 -5.56 13.13
CA LEU A 90 21.42 -6.86 13.41
C LEU A 90 20.69 -7.91 12.58
N SER A 91 21.41 -8.57 11.69
CA SER A 91 20.89 -9.70 10.93
C SER A 91 20.48 -10.78 11.94
N THR A 92 19.21 -10.78 12.31
CA THR A 92 18.65 -11.86 13.12
C THR A 92 18.55 -13.07 12.21
N SER A 93 19.39 -14.07 12.48
CA SER A 93 19.47 -15.36 11.77
C SER A 93 18.11 -16.06 11.79
N HIS A 94 17.46 -16.23 10.64
CA HIS A 94 16.07 -16.65 10.61
C HIS A 94 15.82 -17.59 9.47
N ALA A 95 14.96 -18.51 9.71
CA ALA A 95 14.46 -19.56 8.85
C ALA A 95 15.00 -19.56 7.40
N ARG A 96 15.65 -20.61 6.96
CA ARG A 96 16.25 -20.76 5.61
C ARG A 96 15.35 -20.22 4.51
N ARG A 97 14.03 -20.42 4.61
CA ARG A 97 13.05 -20.01 3.61
C ARG A 97 12.97 -18.48 3.41
N SER A 98 13.02 -17.66 4.46
CA SER A 98 13.02 -16.19 4.31
C SER A 98 14.36 -15.68 3.78
N GLY A 99 15.48 -16.37 4.05
CA GLY A 99 16.79 -16.09 3.45
C GLY A 99 16.80 -16.34 1.94
N ASP A 100 16.20 -17.43 1.49
CA ASP A 100 16.08 -17.76 0.06
C ASP A 100 15.20 -16.74 -0.67
N ILE A 101 14.08 -16.29 -0.06
CA ILE A 101 13.21 -15.25 -0.61
C ILE A 101 13.97 -13.92 -0.76
N ILE A 102 14.75 -13.53 0.24
CA ILE A 102 15.55 -12.29 0.22
C ILE A 102 16.61 -12.38 -0.89
N SER A 103 17.35 -13.48 -0.97
CA SER A 103 18.40 -13.68 -1.98
C SER A 103 17.81 -13.60 -3.40
N CYS A 104 16.68 -14.25 -3.62
CA CYS A 104 15.94 -14.20 -4.89
C CYS A 104 15.48 -12.76 -5.22
N ALA A 105 14.94 -12.04 -4.22
CA ALA A 105 14.48 -10.68 -4.41
C ALA A 105 15.64 -9.73 -4.76
N ILE A 106 16.77 -9.84 -4.08
CA ILE A 106 17.97 -9.02 -4.35
C ILE A 106 18.46 -9.24 -5.77
N ALA A 107 18.61 -10.50 -6.20
CA ALA A 107 19.04 -10.84 -7.55
C ALA A 107 18.10 -10.23 -8.59
N GLN A 108 16.77 -10.43 -8.44
CA GLN A 108 15.79 -9.92 -9.38
C GLN A 108 15.70 -8.38 -9.40
N ILE A 109 15.84 -7.71 -8.25
CA ILE A 109 15.88 -6.24 -8.17
C ILE A 109 17.14 -5.71 -8.90
N THR A 110 18.28 -6.36 -8.70
CA THR A 110 19.53 -5.98 -9.36
C THR A 110 19.43 -6.15 -10.88
N GLU A 111 18.89 -7.26 -11.36
CA GLU A 111 18.63 -7.51 -12.78
C GLU A 111 17.64 -6.49 -13.37
N TYR A 112 16.58 -6.13 -12.62
CA TYR A 112 15.62 -5.12 -13.07
C TYR A 112 16.29 -3.74 -13.20
N LEU A 113 17.09 -3.33 -12.21
CA LEU A 113 17.78 -2.05 -12.23
C LEU A 113 18.88 -1.97 -13.31
N SER A 114 19.41 -3.10 -13.77
CA SER A 114 20.32 -3.18 -14.92
C SER A 114 19.59 -3.23 -16.28
N GLY A 115 18.23 -3.31 -16.27
CA GLY A 115 17.43 -3.44 -17.50
C GLY A 115 17.37 -4.85 -18.08
N SER A 116 17.96 -5.86 -17.42
CA SER A 116 17.96 -7.25 -17.90
C SER A 116 16.72 -8.05 -17.52
N ARG A 117 15.85 -7.48 -16.66
CA ARG A 117 14.59 -8.08 -16.20
C ARG A 117 13.43 -7.12 -16.32
N THR A 118 12.27 -7.61 -16.76
CA THR A 118 11.04 -6.82 -16.91
C THR A 118 9.89 -7.25 -16.00
N SER A 119 10.05 -8.37 -15.28
CA SER A 119 9.03 -8.92 -14.37
C SER A 119 9.67 -9.56 -13.14
N PHE A 120 8.92 -9.64 -12.06
CA PHE A 120 9.36 -10.26 -10.80
C PHE A 120 8.61 -11.57 -10.55
N ASP A 121 9.37 -12.60 -10.14
CA ASP A 121 8.87 -13.90 -9.73
C ASP A 121 9.31 -14.18 -8.28
N VAL A 122 8.85 -13.32 -7.38
CA VAL A 122 9.12 -13.40 -5.93
C VAL A 122 7.79 -13.46 -5.20
N ALA A 123 7.68 -14.40 -4.26
CA ALA A 123 6.50 -14.46 -3.40
C ALA A 123 6.38 -13.16 -2.58
N LEU A 124 5.20 -12.55 -2.58
CA LEU A 124 4.91 -11.31 -1.86
C LEU A 124 3.97 -11.59 -0.70
N ASP A 125 4.29 -11.07 0.47
CA ASP A 125 3.43 -11.13 1.65
C ASP A 125 2.76 -9.77 1.88
N LEU A 126 1.50 -9.66 1.51
CA LEU A 126 0.66 -8.48 1.68
C LEU A 126 -0.33 -8.63 2.85
N SER A 127 -0.10 -9.58 3.76
CA SER A 127 -1.02 -9.86 4.88
C SER A 127 -1.25 -8.65 5.81
N ALA A 128 -0.24 -7.79 5.96
CA ALA A 128 -0.34 -6.57 6.76
C ALA A 128 -1.08 -5.42 6.07
N THR A 129 -1.52 -5.58 4.82
CA THR A 129 -2.24 -4.54 4.08
C THR A 129 -3.75 -4.67 4.26
N THR A 130 -4.47 -3.54 4.18
CA THR A 130 -5.94 -3.56 4.14
C THR A 130 -6.45 -4.19 2.85
N ASP A 131 -7.69 -4.68 2.84
CA ASP A 131 -8.29 -5.31 1.65
C ASP A 131 -8.34 -4.34 0.46
N PHE A 132 -8.67 -3.07 0.71
CA PHE A 132 -8.65 -2.06 -0.36
C PHE A 132 -7.25 -1.83 -0.89
N GLN A 133 -6.26 -1.69 -0.01
CA GLN A 133 -4.86 -1.52 -0.42
C GLN A 133 -4.38 -2.72 -1.22
N ARG A 134 -4.68 -3.94 -0.76
CA ARG A 134 -4.36 -5.18 -1.47
C ARG A 134 -4.97 -5.20 -2.88
N THR A 135 -6.23 -4.81 -3.02
CA THR A 135 -6.91 -4.69 -4.32
C THR A 135 -6.17 -3.72 -5.24
N VAL A 136 -5.75 -2.55 -4.73
CA VAL A 136 -4.97 -1.57 -5.51
C VAL A 136 -3.60 -2.12 -5.91
N LEU A 137 -2.90 -2.75 -4.97
CA LEU A 137 -1.56 -3.32 -5.22
C LEU A 137 -1.62 -4.47 -6.25
N THR A 138 -2.65 -5.31 -6.20
CA THR A 138 -2.89 -6.34 -7.21
C THR A 138 -3.20 -5.71 -8.57
N GLY A 139 -4.04 -4.68 -8.61
CA GLY A 139 -4.31 -3.93 -9.84
C GLY A 139 -3.07 -3.27 -10.43
N LEU A 140 -2.12 -2.81 -9.61
CA LEU A 140 -0.84 -2.27 -10.08
C LEU A 140 0.01 -3.31 -10.81
N GLN A 141 0.00 -4.55 -10.36
CA GLN A 141 0.76 -5.65 -10.98
C GLN A 141 0.26 -5.98 -12.38
N THR A 142 -0.98 -5.62 -12.73
CA THR A 142 -1.51 -5.81 -14.10
C THR A 142 -1.03 -4.74 -15.08
N VAL A 143 -0.40 -3.65 -14.62
CA VAL A 143 0.15 -2.62 -15.50
C VAL A 143 1.46 -3.12 -16.10
N PRO A 144 1.55 -3.29 -17.43
CA PRO A 144 2.72 -3.87 -18.06
C PRO A 144 3.98 -3.01 -17.89
N TYR A 145 5.13 -3.64 -18.02
CA TYR A 145 6.44 -2.97 -18.09
C TYR A 145 6.46 -1.95 -19.25
N GLY A 146 7.03 -0.76 -18.99
CA GLY A 146 7.08 0.32 -19.95
C GLY A 146 5.76 1.06 -20.20
N GLN A 147 4.66 0.67 -19.54
CA GLN A 147 3.39 1.35 -19.66
C GLN A 147 3.05 2.14 -18.40
N THR A 148 2.24 3.17 -18.58
CA THR A 148 1.77 4.00 -17.48
C THR A 148 0.26 4.12 -17.49
N VAL A 149 -0.32 4.30 -16.31
CA VAL A 149 -1.75 4.55 -16.11
C VAL A 149 -1.95 5.76 -15.21
N SER A 150 -3.08 6.44 -15.33
CA SER A 150 -3.46 7.47 -14.37
C SER A 150 -4.10 6.84 -13.12
N TYR A 151 -4.13 7.58 -12.00
CA TYR A 151 -4.85 7.17 -10.80
C TYR A 151 -6.33 6.85 -11.09
N ARG A 152 -6.95 7.56 -12.03
CA ARG A 152 -8.33 7.32 -12.46
C ARG A 152 -8.47 6.01 -13.23
N GLN A 153 -7.56 5.74 -14.16
CA GLN A 153 -7.56 4.47 -14.90
C GLN A 153 -7.33 3.29 -13.98
N LEU A 154 -6.37 3.37 -13.04
CA LEU A 154 -6.17 2.32 -12.05
C LEU A 154 -7.41 2.12 -11.18
N ALA A 155 -8.09 3.20 -10.76
CA ALA A 155 -9.35 3.10 -10.03
C ALA A 155 -10.43 2.37 -10.83
N SER A 156 -10.50 2.58 -12.15
CA SER A 156 -11.42 1.85 -13.03
C SER A 156 -11.02 0.38 -13.19
N ILE A 157 -9.73 0.08 -13.35
CA ILE A 157 -9.20 -1.30 -13.45
C ILE A 157 -9.61 -2.13 -12.24
N ILE A 158 -9.55 -1.56 -11.03
CA ILE A 158 -9.94 -2.27 -9.80
C ILE A 158 -11.44 -2.22 -9.50
N GLY A 159 -12.29 -1.77 -10.46
CA GLY A 159 -13.75 -1.69 -10.28
C GLY A 159 -14.22 -0.60 -9.30
N ARG A 160 -13.41 0.42 -9.04
CA ARG A 160 -13.71 1.52 -8.09
C ARG A 160 -13.48 2.90 -8.73
N PRO A 161 -14.18 3.28 -9.82
CA PRO A 161 -13.85 4.44 -10.66
C PRO A 161 -13.81 5.78 -9.91
N ASN A 162 -14.55 5.90 -8.80
CA ASN A 162 -14.59 7.12 -7.99
C ASN A 162 -13.51 7.17 -6.88
N ALA A 163 -12.67 6.14 -6.75
CA ALA A 163 -11.73 5.99 -5.66
C ALA A 163 -10.31 6.54 -5.95
N SER A 164 -10.11 7.42 -6.93
CA SER A 164 -8.79 7.88 -7.38
C SER A 164 -7.91 8.45 -6.25
N ARG A 165 -8.49 9.15 -5.25
CA ARG A 165 -7.75 9.67 -4.09
C ARG A 165 -7.29 8.54 -3.17
N ALA A 166 -8.17 7.58 -2.90
CA ALA A 166 -7.85 6.40 -2.08
C ALA A 166 -6.79 5.51 -2.77
N VAL A 167 -6.88 5.36 -4.09
CA VAL A 167 -5.84 4.71 -4.92
C VAL A 167 -4.50 5.44 -4.79
N GLY A 168 -4.51 6.78 -4.83
CA GLY A 168 -3.31 7.59 -4.61
C GLY A 168 -2.68 7.34 -3.23
N HIS A 169 -3.49 7.23 -2.18
CA HIS A 169 -3.02 6.89 -0.84
C HIS A 169 -2.43 5.48 -0.77
N ALA A 170 -3.10 4.49 -1.34
CA ALA A 170 -2.61 3.11 -1.41
C ALA A 170 -1.27 3.01 -2.17
N CYS A 171 -1.09 3.77 -3.25
CA CYS A 171 0.19 3.88 -3.96
C CYS A 171 1.27 4.53 -3.09
N ALA A 172 0.93 5.57 -2.31
CA ALA A 172 1.87 6.27 -1.44
C ALA A 172 2.31 5.44 -0.24
N THR A 173 1.52 4.45 0.17
CA THR A 173 1.80 3.52 1.28
C THR A 173 2.17 2.12 0.79
N ASN A 174 2.54 1.96 -0.48
CA ASN A 174 2.96 0.68 -1.04
C ASN A 174 4.15 0.10 -0.26
N PRO A 175 4.04 -1.09 0.36
CA PRO A 175 5.12 -1.67 1.14
C PRO A 175 6.26 -2.22 0.28
N LEU A 176 6.02 -2.48 -1.00
CA LEU A 176 6.94 -3.15 -1.92
C LEU A 176 7.15 -2.35 -3.22
N PRO A 177 7.62 -1.09 -3.13
CA PRO A 177 7.91 -0.30 -4.32
C PRO A 177 8.91 -1.03 -5.22
N ILE A 178 8.91 -0.76 -6.52
CA ILE A 178 9.64 -1.46 -7.58
C ILE A 178 8.95 -2.79 -7.93
N LEU A 179 8.86 -3.75 -7.01
CA LEU A 179 8.19 -5.04 -7.26
C LEU A 179 6.70 -4.85 -7.58
N ILE A 180 6.04 -3.96 -6.83
CA ILE A 180 4.69 -3.49 -7.15
C ILE A 180 4.82 -2.09 -7.75
N PRO A 181 4.58 -1.92 -9.05
CA PRO A 181 5.07 -0.79 -9.83
C PRO A 181 4.23 0.48 -9.66
N CYS A 182 4.15 1.04 -8.44
CA CYS A 182 3.45 2.29 -8.20
C CYS A 182 4.10 3.52 -8.89
N HIS A 183 5.33 3.39 -9.39
CA HIS A 183 5.97 4.39 -10.24
C HIS A 183 5.30 4.53 -11.61
N ARG A 184 4.60 3.49 -12.12
CA ARG A 184 3.84 3.53 -13.39
C ARG A 184 2.54 4.33 -13.29
N VAL A 185 2.16 4.82 -12.09
CA VAL A 185 0.94 5.62 -11.92
C VAL A 185 1.27 7.11 -12.01
N LEU A 186 0.62 7.81 -12.93
CA LEU A 186 0.78 9.23 -13.18
C LEU A 186 -0.50 10.01 -12.84
N ARG A 187 -0.40 11.33 -12.80
CA ARG A 187 -1.58 12.20 -12.77
C ARG A 187 -2.27 12.18 -14.13
N SER A 188 -3.57 12.54 -14.17
CA SER A 188 -4.34 12.58 -15.43
C SER A 188 -3.78 13.54 -16.49
N ASN A 189 -2.98 14.53 -16.07
CA ASN A 189 -2.30 15.47 -16.95
C ASN A 189 -0.88 15.01 -17.34
N GLY A 190 -0.52 13.73 -17.09
CA GLY A 190 0.80 13.16 -17.39
C GLY A 190 1.92 13.52 -16.40
N GLN A 191 1.66 14.37 -15.40
CA GLN A 191 2.67 14.70 -14.40
C GLN A 191 2.96 13.51 -13.47
N LEU A 192 4.19 13.45 -12.94
CA LEU A 192 4.69 12.29 -12.18
C LEU A 192 3.87 11.95 -10.92
N GLY A 193 3.28 12.91 -10.22
CA GLY A 193 2.69 12.64 -8.91
C GLY A 193 3.74 12.22 -7.86
N GLY A 194 3.27 11.79 -6.67
CA GLY A 194 4.14 11.34 -5.58
C GLY A 194 4.78 9.96 -5.82
N TYR A 195 5.90 9.71 -5.13
CA TYR A 195 6.57 8.41 -5.08
C TYR A 195 7.38 8.30 -3.78
N LEU A 196 7.46 7.10 -3.19
CA LEU A 196 8.18 6.84 -1.93
C LEU A 196 9.66 7.18 -2.01
N GLY A 197 10.33 6.84 -3.12
CA GLY A 197 11.72 7.18 -3.38
C GLY A 197 11.93 8.60 -3.95
N GLY A 198 10.88 9.42 -3.99
CA GLY A 198 10.92 10.78 -4.54
C GLY A 198 10.79 10.85 -6.06
N PRO A 199 10.64 12.08 -6.59
CA PRO A 199 10.32 12.29 -8.02
C PRO A 199 11.52 11.94 -8.94
N ARG A 200 12.75 12.08 -8.47
CA ARG A 200 13.96 11.73 -9.25
C ARG A 200 13.99 10.22 -9.52
N LEU A 201 13.77 9.41 -8.48
CA LEU A 201 13.77 7.96 -8.62
C LEU A 201 12.60 7.47 -9.46
N LYS A 202 11.41 8.05 -9.30
CA LYS A 202 10.27 7.73 -10.16
C LYS A 202 10.59 7.96 -11.64
N ARG A 203 11.19 9.09 -11.96
CA ARG A 203 11.63 9.41 -13.34
C ARG A 203 12.66 8.42 -13.84
N PHE A 204 13.65 8.07 -13.00
CA PHE A 204 14.67 7.08 -13.35
C PHE A 204 14.03 5.74 -13.72
N LEU A 205 13.13 5.21 -12.90
CA LEU A 205 12.45 3.93 -13.16
C LEU A 205 11.61 3.98 -14.45
N LEU A 206 10.87 5.06 -14.67
CA LEU A 206 10.10 5.24 -15.90
C LEU A 206 10.99 5.31 -17.15
N ASN A 207 12.13 5.99 -17.07
CA ASN A 207 13.09 6.06 -18.17
C ASN A 207 13.74 4.69 -18.43
N LEU A 208 14.13 3.97 -17.38
CA LEU A 208 14.66 2.61 -17.47
C LEU A 208 13.69 1.70 -18.24
N GLU A 209 12.44 1.72 -17.88
CA GLU A 209 11.41 0.91 -18.53
C GLU A 209 11.15 1.35 -19.99
N SER A 210 11.20 2.63 -20.28
CA SER A 210 10.96 3.17 -21.63
C SER A 210 12.09 2.79 -22.59
N VAL A 211 13.33 2.83 -22.15
CA VAL A 211 14.50 2.47 -22.98
C VAL A 211 14.50 0.98 -23.30
N THR A 212 14.16 0.14 -22.31
CA THR A 212 14.18 -1.32 -22.49
C THR A 212 12.98 -1.82 -23.30
N SER A 213 11.86 -1.10 -23.28
CA SER A 213 10.66 -1.46 -24.06
C SER A 213 10.66 -0.94 -25.50
N ALA A 214 11.61 -0.09 -25.87
CA ALA A 214 11.75 0.35 -27.26
C ALA A 214 12.16 -0.84 -28.14
N PRO A 215 11.51 -1.07 -29.31
CA PRO A 215 11.97 -2.07 -30.24
C PRO A 215 13.39 -1.70 -30.72
N LEU A 216 14.28 -2.70 -30.77
CA LEU A 216 15.61 -2.51 -31.35
C LEU A 216 15.45 -1.94 -32.76
N PRO A 217 16.19 -0.87 -33.14
CA PRO A 217 16.18 -0.41 -34.51
C PRO A 217 16.63 -1.55 -35.45
N ALA A 218 15.83 -1.78 -36.48
CA ALA A 218 16.07 -2.82 -37.48
C ALA A 218 17.35 -2.54 -38.27
#